data_62aef96d366e42467a511145d8714dff
#
_entry.id   62aef96d366e42467a511145d8714dff
#
_cell.length_a   1.000
_cell.length_b   1.000
_cell.length_c   1.000
_cell.angle_alpha   90.00
_cell.angle_beta   90.00
_cell.angle_gamma   90.00
#
_symmetry.space_group_name_H-M   'P 1'
#
loop_
_entity.id
_entity.type
_entity.pdbx_description
1 polymer ?
#
loop_
_entity_poly.entity_id
_entity_poly.type
_entity_poly.pdbx_seq_one_letter_code
_entity_poly.pdbx_strand_id
1 'polypeptide(L)'
;MILYGKAMNQKIENLLNVSLSATRKELENSESLSTGFNWRDDTWEIIVKYSGTLENIRKKYNVYIRELLYNYAIIVTDKNTIELISQETNIDYIEKPKSIYFQLERAKSAACANNVRAGNKNIVNKNVIRNAYDGTYLSGKGVIVAVIDTGIDILSEEFRKSDGSTRILNIYDQTQQTEYNEEDINAYLNKAIVNKDNTYNGRSIQIPGADNTQHGTNVAVIACGRSGVAYEADIIAVKMGYSYNNQFPRTTSLMDAIDYVIRKAMEYEKPVAINISYGFNYGDHDGNTLLERYINDVAAGYKCSICIGSGNEADKAVHYGNIIKQGQTDTVEISVSEYEHSIDIQIWKYYWDVYRIMLAGPDGVQFNITGQGYINRFRILDTDIISLLGEPSPYNLYQEIYINLQPSKDYITPGIWKIIIYGESIRQGVYNIWLPSSQSLNTATGFVKPVPYDTITIPATATGCISVGAYNSYTGAYAAFSGRGKGIWNKDISYTYDNFNNFNNVNIVNHRDNNAAVNYIDAGIKPDILAPGVDIKIRKQTAYETDIVSVTGTSYAVPFVTGGAALLMQWGIVMGNDRYMYGEKLKAYLRRGARPLGIEMYAAAPNPVTGYGRLCIADSIPV
;
A
#
# COMPACT_ATOMS: atom_id res chain seq x y z
N MET A 1 -26.68 -16.78 -47.07
CA MET A 1 -26.88 -18.19 -46.72
C MET A 1 -26.56 -18.32 -45.22
N ILE A 2 -27.63 -18.28 -44.40
CA ILE A 2 -27.49 -18.38 -42.94
C ILE A 2 -27.29 -19.89 -42.69
N LEU A 3 -26.08 -20.27 -42.30
CA LEU A 3 -25.79 -21.60 -41.78
C LEU A 3 -26.56 -21.75 -40.47
N TYR A 4 -27.64 -22.54 -40.48
CA TYR A 4 -28.26 -23.03 -39.27
C TYR A 4 -27.23 -23.87 -38.51
N GLY A 5 -26.59 -23.29 -37.50
CA GLY A 5 -25.72 -24.01 -36.58
C GLY A 5 -26.50 -25.12 -35.87
N LYS A 6 -25.85 -26.26 -35.65
CA LYS A 6 -26.33 -27.39 -34.85
C LYS A 6 -26.88 -26.83 -33.53
N ALA A 7 -28.12 -27.16 -33.15
CA ALA A 7 -28.71 -26.67 -31.90
C ALA A 7 -27.78 -27.01 -30.73
N MET A 8 -27.51 -26.01 -29.87
CA MET A 8 -26.68 -26.20 -28.68
C MET A 8 -27.29 -27.25 -27.76
N ASN A 9 -26.47 -28.14 -27.25
CA ASN A 9 -26.90 -29.14 -26.27
C ASN A 9 -27.16 -28.49 -24.92
N GLN A 10 -28.41 -28.48 -24.48
CA GLN A 10 -28.83 -27.80 -23.26
C GLN A 10 -28.36 -28.49 -21.97
N LYS A 11 -27.91 -29.74 -22.01
CA LYS A 11 -27.26 -30.41 -20.87
C LYS A 11 -25.79 -30.02 -20.71
N ILE A 12 -25.20 -29.35 -21.70
CA ILE A 12 -23.83 -28.86 -21.68
C ILE A 12 -23.86 -27.35 -21.48
N GLU A 13 -23.04 -26.87 -20.54
CA GLU A 13 -22.86 -25.44 -20.28
C GLU A 13 -22.54 -24.66 -21.58
N ASN A 14 -23.06 -23.44 -21.68
CA ASN A 14 -22.85 -22.60 -22.86
C ASN A 14 -21.37 -22.36 -23.18
N LEU A 15 -20.56 -22.06 -22.16
CA LEU A 15 -19.11 -21.84 -22.34
C LEU A 15 -18.40 -23.13 -22.78
N LEU A 16 -18.81 -24.28 -22.27
CA LEU A 16 -18.27 -25.57 -22.70
C LEU A 16 -18.68 -25.86 -24.16
N ASN A 17 -19.94 -25.60 -24.56
CA ASN A 17 -20.36 -25.72 -25.96
C ASN A 17 -19.49 -24.85 -26.91
N VAL A 18 -19.20 -23.61 -26.52
CA VAL A 18 -18.29 -22.72 -27.27
C VAL A 18 -16.88 -23.32 -27.33
N SER A 19 -16.33 -23.75 -26.19
CA SER A 19 -14.99 -24.32 -26.09
C SER A 19 -14.84 -25.58 -26.94
N LEU A 20 -15.84 -26.47 -26.92
CA LEU A 20 -15.87 -27.69 -27.75
C LEU A 20 -15.98 -27.38 -29.27
N SER A 21 -16.54 -26.23 -29.65
CA SER A 21 -16.64 -25.76 -31.02
C SER A 21 -15.41 -25.00 -31.50
N ALA A 22 -14.56 -24.55 -30.58
CA ALA A 22 -13.41 -23.71 -30.86
C ALA A 22 -12.31 -24.45 -31.63
N THR A 23 -11.63 -23.74 -32.52
CA THR A 23 -10.41 -24.21 -33.19
C THR A 23 -9.24 -24.22 -32.21
N ARG A 24 -8.20 -25.02 -32.51
CA ARG A 24 -6.99 -25.08 -31.68
C ARG A 24 -6.37 -23.69 -31.46
N LYS A 25 -6.34 -22.86 -32.49
CA LYS A 25 -5.84 -21.48 -32.43
C LYS A 25 -6.69 -20.58 -31.52
N GLU A 26 -8.01 -20.73 -31.51
CA GLU A 26 -8.90 -19.97 -30.61
C GLU A 26 -8.72 -20.42 -29.16
N LEU A 27 -8.50 -21.71 -28.91
CA LEU A 27 -8.13 -22.23 -27.61
C LEU A 27 -6.77 -21.69 -27.13
N GLU A 28 -5.77 -21.63 -28.00
CA GLU A 28 -4.44 -21.06 -27.68
C GLU A 28 -4.51 -19.56 -27.34
N ASN A 29 -5.40 -18.83 -27.97
CA ASN A 29 -5.55 -17.39 -27.79
C ASN A 29 -6.50 -17.00 -26.64
N SER A 30 -7.22 -17.93 -26.03
CA SER A 30 -8.20 -17.66 -24.98
C SER A 30 -8.08 -18.64 -23.83
N GLU A 31 -7.57 -18.16 -22.69
CA GLU A 31 -7.48 -18.95 -21.46
C GLU A 31 -8.86 -19.44 -21.01
N SER A 32 -9.89 -18.58 -21.11
CA SER A 32 -11.24 -18.95 -20.73
C SER A 32 -11.82 -20.09 -21.58
N LEU A 33 -11.45 -20.19 -22.85
CA LEU A 33 -11.88 -21.28 -23.71
C LEU A 33 -11.07 -22.55 -23.50
N SER A 34 -9.78 -22.46 -23.19
CA SER A 34 -8.89 -23.61 -23.03
C SER A 34 -8.85 -24.20 -21.61
N THR A 35 -9.39 -23.53 -20.60
CA THR A 35 -9.43 -24.08 -19.24
C THR A 35 -10.11 -25.45 -19.22
N GLY A 36 -9.44 -26.45 -18.63
CA GLY A 36 -9.87 -27.84 -18.59
C GLY A 36 -9.43 -28.65 -19.81
N PHE A 37 -8.81 -28.05 -20.84
CA PHE A 37 -8.27 -28.75 -21.98
C PHE A 37 -6.82 -29.19 -21.74
N ASN A 38 -6.56 -30.48 -21.90
CA ASN A 38 -5.22 -31.06 -21.84
C ASN A 38 -4.59 -31.09 -23.23
N TRP A 39 -3.61 -30.25 -23.47
CA TRP A 39 -2.89 -30.09 -24.74
C TRP A 39 -2.10 -31.35 -25.19
N ARG A 40 -1.77 -32.23 -24.21
CA ARG A 40 -0.98 -33.43 -24.47
C ARG A 40 -1.82 -34.57 -25.05
N ASP A 41 -3.02 -34.72 -24.47
CA ASP A 41 -3.85 -35.90 -24.70
C ASP A 41 -5.14 -35.55 -25.45
N ASP A 42 -5.35 -34.30 -25.85
CA ASP A 42 -6.56 -33.74 -26.47
C ASP A 42 -7.85 -34.09 -25.71
N THR A 43 -7.77 -34.10 -24.37
CA THR A 43 -8.89 -34.41 -23.46
C THR A 43 -9.36 -33.17 -22.71
N TRP A 44 -10.58 -33.25 -22.20
CA TRP A 44 -11.22 -32.23 -21.38
C TRP A 44 -11.49 -32.76 -19.97
N GLU A 45 -11.20 -31.98 -18.98
CA GLU A 45 -11.73 -32.15 -17.63
C GLU A 45 -13.08 -31.44 -17.55
N ILE A 46 -14.11 -32.15 -17.10
CA ILE A 46 -15.48 -31.63 -16.98
C ILE A 46 -16.07 -31.97 -15.60
N ILE A 47 -16.97 -31.12 -15.13
CA ILE A 47 -17.78 -31.33 -13.92
C ILE A 47 -19.13 -31.86 -14.37
N VAL A 48 -19.56 -32.94 -13.77
CA VAL A 48 -20.83 -33.61 -14.11
C VAL A 48 -21.74 -33.69 -12.88
N LYS A 49 -22.99 -33.22 -13.04
CA LYS A 49 -24.09 -33.51 -12.12
C LYS A 49 -24.89 -34.69 -12.66
N TYR A 50 -25.15 -35.67 -11.81
CA TYR A 50 -25.83 -36.91 -12.24
C TYR A 50 -26.84 -37.43 -11.21
N SER A 51 -27.69 -38.35 -11.63
CA SER A 51 -28.63 -39.11 -10.77
C SER A 51 -28.32 -40.61 -10.84
N GLY A 52 -28.48 -41.31 -9.73
CA GLY A 52 -28.22 -42.76 -9.66
C GLY A 52 -26.72 -43.11 -9.64
N THR A 53 -26.24 -43.96 -10.57
CA THR A 53 -24.86 -44.48 -10.61
C THR A 53 -24.16 -44.21 -11.93
N LEU A 54 -22.82 -43.99 -11.91
CA LEU A 54 -21.98 -43.79 -13.08
C LEU A 54 -21.27 -45.06 -13.59
N GLU A 55 -21.51 -46.22 -12.99
CA GLU A 55 -20.87 -47.47 -13.37
C GLU A 55 -21.07 -47.85 -14.84
N ASN A 56 -22.26 -47.60 -15.40
CA ASN A 56 -22.56 -47.87 -16.81
C ASN A 56 -21.75 -46.93 -17.74
N ILE A 57 -21.60 -45.66 -17.33
CA ILE A 57 -20.80 -44.69 -18.08
C ILE A 57 -19.32 -45.06 -18.06
N ARG A 58 -18.80 -45.45 -16.90
CA ARG A 58 -17.42 -45.92 -16.71
C ARG A 58 -17.09 -47.08 -17.61
N LYS A 59 -17.98 -48.11 -17.66
CA LYS A 59 -17.79 -49.30 -18.47
C LYS A 59 -17.99 -49.04 -19.97
N LYS A 60 -19.00 -48.23 -20.33
CA LYS A 60 -19.37 -48.00 -21.71
C LYS A 60 -18.36 -47.13 -22.48
N TYR A 61 -17.83 -46.10 -21.80
CA TYR A 61 -16.96 -45.11 -22.44
C TYR A 61 -15.48 -45.21 -22.03
N ASN A 62 -15.14 -46.11 -21.10
CA ASN A 62 -13.78 -46.31 -20.59
C ASN A 62 -13.11 -44.98 -20.14
N VAL A 63 -13.84 -44.16 -19.37
CA VAL A 63 -13.40 -42.84 -18.95
C VAL A 63 -12.97 -42.84 -17.49
N TYR A 64 -12.02 -41.93 -17.18
CA TYR A 64 -11.66 -41.66 -15.79
C TYR A 64 -12.76 -40.86 -15.10
N ILE A 65 -13.31 -41.40 -14.01
CA ILE A 65 -14.37 -40.75 -13.21
C ILE A 65 -13.93 -40.69 -11.75
N ARG A 66 -13.89 -39.48 -11.22
CA ARG A 66 -13.78 -39.20 -9.79
C ARG A 66 -15.13 -38.74 -9.27
N GLU A 67 -15.81 -39.61 -8.55
CA GLU A 67 -17.09 -39.30 -7.92
C GLU A 67 -16.87 -38.41 -6.69
N LEU A 68 -17.72 -37.39 -6.54
CA LEU A 68 -17.77 -36.45 -5.43
C LEU A 68 -19.07 -36.66 -4.65
N LEU A 69 -19.16 -36.08 -3.46
CA LEU A 69 -20.40 -36.10 -2.66
C LEU A 69 -21.56 -35.44 -3.43
N TYR A 70 -22.77 -35.82 -3.06
CA TYR A 70 -24.00 -35.22 -3.60
C TYR A 70 -24.22 -35.41 -5.10
N ASN A 71 -23.75 -36.51 -5.67
CA ASN A 71 -23.91 -36.85 -7.08
C ASN A 71 -23.25 -35.84 -8.03
N TYR A 72 -22.05 -35.40 -7.69
CA TYR A 72 -21.15 -34.72 -8.60
C TYR A 72 -19.99 -35.65 -8.97
N ALA A 73 -19.45 -35.45 -10.16
CA ALA A 73 -18.24 -36.15 -10.59
C ALA A 73 -17.37 -35.26 -11.45
N ILE A 74 -16.05 -35.51 -11.44
CA ILE A 74 -15.09 -34.98 -12.38
C ILE A 74 -14.79 -36.10 -13.36
N ILE A 75 -14.97 -35.83 -14.65
CA ILE A 75 -14.68 -36.75 -15.75
C ILE A 75 -13.63 -36.16 -16.68
N VAL A 76 -12.64 -36.98 -17.07
CA VAL A 76 -11.63 -36.60 -18.06
C VAL A 76 -11.84 -37.45 -19.29
N THR A 77 -12.12 -36.81 -20.44
CA THR A 77 -12.43 -37.52 -21.68
C THR A 77 -12.30 -36.58 -22.90
N ASP A 78 -12.38 -37.17 -24.11
CA ASP A 78 -12.36 -36.44 -25.38
C ASP A 78 -13.71 -35.75 -25.69
N LYS A 79 -13.69 -34.82 -26.64
CA LYS A 79 -14.85 -34.04 -27.05
C LYS A 79 -16.05 -34.90 -27.49
N ASN A 80 -15.81 -35.95 -28.29
CA ASN A 80 -16.90 -36.75 -28.81
C ASN A 80 -17.59 -37.55 -27.71
N THR A 81 -16.82 -38.05 -26.77
CA THR A 81 -17.32 -38.78 -25.58
C THR A 81 -18.12 -37.85 -24.67
N ILE A 82 -17.79 -36.56 -24.52
CA ILE A 82 -18.61 -35.59 -23.82
C ILE A 82 -20.01 -35.48 -24.43
N GLU A 83 -20.09 -35.38 -25.77
CA GLU A 83 -21.36 -35.32 -26.48
C GLU A 83 -22.19 -36.58 -26.23
N LEU A 84 -21.58 -37.76 -26.21
CA LEU A 84 -22.26 -39.05 -25.93
C LEU A 84 -22.72 -39.14 -24.47
N ILE A 85 -21.90 -38.78 -23.49
CA ILE A 85 -22.23 -38.78 -22.09
C ILE A 85 -23.42 -37.84 -21.80
N SER A 86 -23.50 -36.71 -22.51
CA SER A 86 -24.62 -35.77 -22.32
C SER A 86 -25.97 -36.35 -22.74
N GLN A 87 -25.99 -37.40 -23.55
CA GLN A 87 -27.24 -38.08 -23.99
C GLN A 87 -27.73 -39.10 -22.99
N GLU A 88 -26.91 -39.52 -22.01
CA GLU A 88 -27.29 -40.48 -21.00
C GLU A 88 -28.38 -39.89 -20.08
N THR A 89 -29.35 -40.72 -19.72
CA THR A 89 -30.52 -40.30 -18.96
C THR A 89 -30.22 -39.91 -17.51
N ASN A 90 -29.18 -40.50 -16.95
CA ASN A 90 -28.72 -40.22 -15.59
C ASN A 90 -27.74 -39.03 -15.49
N ILE A 91 -27.43 -38.36 -16.59
CA ILE A 91 -26.64 -37.12 -16.59
C ILE A 91 -27.60 -35.93 -16.60
N ASP A 92 -27.52 -35.12 -15.55
CA ASP A 92 -28.36 -33.96 -15.39
C ASP A 92 -27.77 -32.74 -16.07
N TYR A 93 -26.45 -32.48 -15.87
CA TYR A 93 -25.74 -31.31 -16.42
C TYR A 93 -24.23 -31.52 -16.46
N ILE A 94 -23.59 -30.90 -17.46
CA ILE A 94 -22.13 -30.93 -17.66
C ILE A 94 -21.62 -29.50 -17.72
N GLU A 95 -20.65 -29.19 -16.88
CA GLU A 95 -20.03 -27.87 -16.78
C GLU A 95 -18.52 -27.95 -17.03
N LYS A 96 -17.97 -26.91 -17.64
CA LYS A 96 -16.54 -26.72 -17.82
C LYS A 96 -15.90 -26.23 -16.50
N PRO A 97 -14.71 -26.73 -16.12
CA PRO A 97 -13.96 -26.14 -15.01
C PRO A 97 -13.58 -24.70 -15.34
N LYS A 98 -13.48 -23.87 -14.32
CA LYS A 98 -13.11 -22.47 -14.41
C LYS A 98 -11.82 -22.24 -13.64
N SER A 99 -10.95 -21.40 -14.20
CA SER A 99 -9.72 -21.01 -13.51
C SER A 99 -10.05 -20.25 -12.22
N ILE A 100 -9.46 -20.67 -11.12
CA ILE A 100 -9.56 -20.01 -9.82
C ILE A 100 -8.26 -19.23 -9.62
N TYR A 101 -8.36 -17.89 -9.58
CA TYR A 101 -7.23 -17.02 -9.42
C TYR A 101 -7.06 -16.59 -7.97
N PHE A 102 -5.81 -16.59 -7.51
CA PHE A 102 -5.47 -15.90 -6.27
C PHE A 102 -5.68 -14.40 -6.45
N GLN A 103 -6.27 -13.74 -5.45
CA GLN A 103 -6.59 -12.32 -5.54
C GLN A 103 -5.34 -11.42 -5.56
N LEU A 104 -4.19 -11.89 -5.09
CA LEU A 104 -2.89 -11.24 -5.29
C LEU A 104 -2.56 -11.08 -6.78
N GLU A 105 -2.84 -12.09 -7.62
CA GLU A 105 -2.63 -12.01 -9.07
C GLU A 105 -3.44 -10.88 -9.71
N ARG A 106 -4.66 -10.63 -9.24
CA ARG A 106 -5.46 -9.49 -9.71
C ARG A 106 -4.84 -8.15 -9.33
N ALA A 107 -4.35 -8.00 -8.11
CA ALA A 107 -3.69 -6.78 -7.66
C ALA A 107 -2.37 -6.52 -8.43
N LYS A 108 -1.58 -7.56 -8.70
CA LYS A 108 -0.39 -7.47 -9.56
C LYS A 108 -0.75 -7.11 -10.99
N SER A 109 -1.82 -7.67 -11.54
CA SER A 109 -2.32 -7.32 -12.85
C SER A 109 -2.78 -5.86 -12.92
N ALA A 110 -3.47 -5.37 -11.89
CA ALA A 110 -3.87 -3.96 -11.78
C ALA A 110 -2.66 -3.00 -11.72
N ALA A 111 -1.54 -3.44 -11.13
CA ALA A 111 -0.26 -2.72 -11.12
C ALA A 111 0.60 -2.99 -12.38
N CYS A 112 0.08 -3.72 -13.38
CA CYS A 112 0.77 -4.15 -14.60
C CYS A 112 2.05 -5.00 -14.35
N ALA A 113 2.19 -5.62 -13.17
CA ALA A 113 3.38 -6.38 -12.80
C ALA A 113 3.46 -7.72 -13.58
N ASN A 114 2.33 -8.39 -13.81
CA ASN A 114 2.29 -9.66 -14.53
C ASN A 114 2.80 -9.52 -15.98
N ASN A 115 2.54 -8.39 -16.60
CA ASN A 115 2.97 -8.10 -17.97
C ASN A 115 4.50 -8.09 -18.11
N VAL A 116 5.18 -7.57 -17.09
CA VAL A 116 6.65 -7.48 -17.04
C VAL A 116 7.27 -8.84 -16.74
N ARG A 117 6.62 -9.64 -15.86
CA ARG A 117 7.06 -10.99 -15.50
C ARG A 117 6.94 -11.99 -16.64
N ALA A 118 5.93 -11.86 -17.47
CA ALA A 118 5.66 -12.81 -18.57
C ALA A 118 6.48 -12.57 -19.83
N GLY A 119 7.30 -11.51 -19.88
CA GLY A 119 8.04 -11.15 -21.09
C GLY A 119 7.13 -10.89 -22.30
N ASN A 120 5.89 -10.47 -22.05
CA ASN A 120 4.82 -10.47 -23.05
C ASN A 120 5.03 -9.34 -24.07
N LYS A 121 5.43 -9.70 -25.29
CA LYS A 121 5.69 -8.78 -26.41
C LYS A 121 4.46 -8.01 -26.91
N ASN A 122 3.26 -8.36 -26.43
CA ASN A 122 1.99 -7.87 -27.00
C ASN A 122 1.36 -6.71 -26.24
N ILE A 123 2.04 -6.15 -25.23
CA ILE A 123 1.50 -5.00 -24.49
C ILE A 123 2.16 -3.75 -25.00
N VAL A 124 1.63 -3.29 -26.09
CA VAL A 124 2.10 -2.03 -26.67
C VAL A 124 0.90 -1.25 -27.16
N ASN A 125 0.81 -0.04 -26.67
CA ASN A 125 0.01 0.99 -27.29
C ASN A 125 0.46 1.10 -28.75
N LYS A 126 -0.42 0.85 -29.72
CA LYS A 126 -0.13 0.68 -31.15
C LYS A 126 0.70 1.82 -31.79
N ASN A 127 0.95 2.91 -31.09
CA ASN A 127 1.65 4.09 -31.60
C ASN A 127 3.08 4.28 -31.09
N VAL A 128 3.59 3.43 -30.18
CA VAL A 128 4.96 3.52 -29.67
C VAL A 128 5.56 2.13 -29.62
N ILE A 129 5.73 1.53 -30.79
CA ILE A 129 6.44 0.26 -30.92
C ILE A 129 7.71 0.50 -31.69
N ARG A 130 8.85 0.40 -31.01
CA ARG A 130 10.08 -0.18 -31.59
C ARG A 130 11.04 -0.59 -30.48
N ASN A 131 11.23 -1.91 -30.33
CA ASN A 131 12.44 -2.55 -29.79
C ASN A 131 12.76 -2.46 -28.29
N ALA A 132 11.79 -2.50 -27.37
CA ALA A 132 12.11 -2.43 -25.93
C ALA A 132 12.15 -3.76 -25.18
N TYR A 133 11.65 -4.86 -25.74
CA TYR A 133 11.68 -6.15 -25.08
C TYR A 133 12.23 -7.22 -26.02
N ASP A 134 13.48 -7.60 -25.80
CA ASP A 134 14.12 -8.77 -26.43
C ASP A 134 13.69 -10.11 -25.83
N GLY A 135 12.60 -10.10 -25.02
CA GLY A 135 12.12 -11.29 -24.30
C GLY A 135 12.70 -11.45 -22.90
N THR A 136 13.38 -10.44 -22.36
CA THR A 136 13.96 -10.48 -21.02
C THR A 136 12.88 -10.37 -19.94
N TYR A 137 12.88 -11.32 -19.03
CA TYR A 137 11.97 -11.36 -17.88
C TYR A 137 12.54 -10.53 -16.73
N LEU A 138 11.74 -9.62 -16.18
CA LEU A 138 12.11 -8.90 -14.96
C LEU A 138 11.51 -9.61 -13.75
N SER A 139 12.37 -9.95 -12.80
CA SER A 139 12.05 -10.73 -11.60
C SER A 139 12.57 -10.10 -10.30
N GLY A 140 13.34 -9.00 -10.41
CA GLY A 140 14.07 -8.39 -9.31
C GLY A 140 15.44 -8.99 -9.04
N LYS A 141 15.90 -9.96 -9.84
CA LYS A 141 17.18 -10.62 -9.67
C LYS A 141 18.34 -9.62 -9.70
N GLY A 142 19.25 -9.73 -8.71
CA GLY A 142 20.40 -8.84 -8.56
C GLY A 142 20.09 -7.51 -7.85
N VAL A 143 18.85 -7.33 -7.38
CA VAL A 143 18.40 -6.19 -6.58
C VAL A 143 18.03 -6.66 -5.19
N ILE A 144 18.27 -5.86 -4.17
CA ILE A 144 17.79 -6.10 -2.81
C ILE A 144 16.43 -5.43 -2.64
N VAL A 145 15.45 -6.15 -2.11
CA VAL A 145 14.24 -5.59 -1.51
C VAL A 145 14.40 -5.60 -0.01
N ALA A 146 14.42 -4.42 0.60
CA ALA A 146 14.50 -4.30 2.05
C ALA A 146 13.12 -3.98 2.65
N VAL A 147 12.72 -4.70 3.68
CA VAL A 147 11.45 -4.51 4.40
C VAL A 147 11.74 -4.11 5.84
N ILE A 148 11.41 -2.86 6.18
CA ILE A 148 11.53 -2.31 7.54
C ILE A 148 10.14 -2.35 8.15
N ASP A 149 9.87 -3.37 9.01
CA ASP A 149 8.53 -3.65 9.49
C ASP A 149 8.54 -4.42 10.83
N THR A 150 7.49 -5.18 11.14
CA THR A 150 7.30 -5.95 12.39
C THR A 150 8.11 -7.24 12.47
N GLY A 151 8.82 -7.61 11.41
CA GLY A 151 9.60 -8.83 11.27
C GLY A 151 9.29 -9.57 9.97
N ILE A 152 9.76 -10.82 9.87
CA ILE A 152 9.56 -11.68 8.72
C ILE A 152 9.47 -13.14 9.16
N ASP A 153 8.48 -13.89 8.63
CA ASP A 153 8.38 -15.33 8.85
C ASP A 153 9.34 -16.09 7.93
N ILE A 154 10.50 -16.44 8.46
CA ILE A 154 11.53 -17.18 7.71
C ILE A 154 11.10 -18.60 7.32
N LEU A 155 10.05 -19.16 7.96
CA LEU A 155 9.53 -20.49 7.64
C LEU A 155 8.66 -20.48 6.39
N SER A 156 8.21 -19.30 5.95
CA SER A 156 7.40 -19.17 4.74
C SER A 156 8.17 -19.61 3.49
N GLU A 157 7.56 -20.44 2.67
CA GLU A 157 8.12 -20.87 1.39
C GLU A 157 8.23 -19.72 0.37
N GLU A 158 7.52 -18.63 0.60
CA GLU A 158 7.56 -17.43 -0.25
C GLU A 158 8.98 -16.82 -0.34
N PHE A 159 9.84 -17.07 0.64
CA PHE A 159 11.19 -16.51 0.72
C PHE A 159 12.31 -17.52 0.43
N ARG A 160 11.96 -18.66 -0.20
CA ARG A 160 12.92 -19.72 -0.53
C ARG A 160 13.42 -19.66 -1.96
N LYS A 161 14.65 -20.10 -2.18
CA LYS A 161 15.18 -20.45 -3.50
C LYS A 161 14.64 -21.82 -3.94
N SER A 162 14.87 -22.20 -5.20
CA SER A 162 14.40 -23.49 -5.73
C SER A 162 15.06 -24.70 -5.06
N ASP A 163 16.25 -24.53 -4.47
CA ASP A 163 16.98 -25.54 -3.73
C ASP A 163 16.54 -25.63 -2.25
N GLY A 164 15.55 -24.84 -1.83
CA GLY A 164 15.04 -24.78 -0.48
C GLY A 164 15.80 -23.85 0.47
N SER A 165 16.93 -23.27 0.06
CA SER A 165 17.64 -22.26 0.84
C SER A 165 16.90 -20.92 0.87
N THR A 166 17.26 -20.04 1.81
CA THR A 166 16.61 -18.72 1.93
C THR A 166 17.09 -17.74 0.85
N ARG A 167 16.22 -16.79 0.46
CA ARG A 167 16.59 -15.56 -0.28
C ARG A 167 16.89 -14.38 0.64
N ILE A 168 16.70 -14.55 1.95
CA ILE A 168 16.94 -13.51 2.94
C ILE A 168 18.45 -13.49 3.23
N LEU A 169 19.11 -12.40 2.83
CA LEU A 169 20.54 -12.20 3.05
C LEU A 169 20.83 -11.87 4.51
N ASN A 170 20.01 -10.97 5.10
CA ASN A 170 20.19 -10.52 6.47
C ASN A 170 18.83 -10.23 7.13
N ILE A 171 18.79 -10.44 8.45
CA ILE A 171 17.76 -9.94 9.34
C ILE A 171 18.43 -9.15 10.45
N TYR A 172 18.00 -7.90 10.67
CA TYR A 172 18.33 -7.14 11.85
C TYR A 172 17.13 -7.07 12.78
N ASP A 173 17.21 -7.75 13.92
CA ASP A 173 16.18 -7.71 14.96
C ASP A 173 16.55 -6.66 16.01
N GLN A 174 15.98 -5.46 15.89
CA GLN A 174 16.20 -4.37 16.83
C GLN A 174 15.64 -4.65 18.22
N THR A 175 14.66 -5.56 18.37
CA THR A 175 14.13 -5.93 19.69
C THR A 175 15.16 -6.66 20.54
N GLN A 176 16.10 -7.33 19.89
CA GLN A 176 17.16 -8.14 20.51
C GLN A 176 18.55 -7.59 20.23
N GLN A 177 18.67 -6.54 19.43
CA GLN A 177 19.95 -5.99 18.95
C GLN A 177 20.84 -7.08 18.32
N THR A 178 20.22 -7.95 17.49
CA THR A 178 20.88 -9.12 16.90
C THR A 178 20.72 -9.10 15.39
N GLU A 179 21.82 -9.40 14.71
CA GLU A 179 21.85 -9.63 13.27
C GLU A 179 21.94 -11.13 12.97
N TYR A 180 21.22 -11.57 11.94
CA TYR A 180 21.30 -12.93 11.39
C TYR A 180 21.64 -12.83 9.90
N ASN A 181 22.64 -13.56 9.46
CA ASN A 181 23.01 -13.67 8.05
C ASN A 181 22.34 -14.86 7.36
N GLU A 182 22.57 -15.02 6.05
CA GLU A 182 21.99 -16.12 5.25
C GLU A 182 22.35 -17.50 5.82
N GLU A 183 23.58 -17.69 6.33
CA GLU A 183 24.03 -18.97 6.90
C GLU A 183 23.28 -19.30 8.19
N ASP A 184 23.10 -18.32 9.08
CA ASP A 184 22.35 -18.48 10.33
C ASP A 184 20.90 -18.88 10.05
N ILE A 185 20.27 -18.21 9.07
CA ILE A 185 18.89 -18.48 8.68
C ILE A 185 18.77 -19.89 8.08
N ASN A 186 19.66 -20.28 7.16
CA ASN A 186 19.67 -21.61 6.58
C ASN A 186 19.95 -22.70 7.62
N ALA A 187 20.85 -22.44 8.58
CA ALA A 187 21.11 -23.36 9.69
C ALA A 187 19.87 -23.56 10.56
N TYR A 188 19.10 -22.48 10.82
CA TYR A 188 17.82 -22.57 11.52
C TYR A 188 16.80 -23.38 10.74
N LEU A 189 16.66 -23.12 9.44
CA LEU A 189 15.69 -23.80 8.57
C LEU A 189 15.95 -25.30 8.49
N ASN A 190 17.22 -25.71 8.39
CA ASN A 190 17.58 -27.13 8.38
C ASN A 190 17.23 -27.83 9.70
N LYS A 191 17.35 -27.11 10.83
CA LYS A 191 16.95 -27.64 12.15
C LYS A 191 15.41 -27.73 12.30
N ALA A 192 14.69 -26.72 11.81
CA ALA A 192 13.23 -26.67 11.90
C ALA A 192 12.54 -27.74 11.04
N ILE A 193 13.10 -28.09 9.88
CA ILE A 193 12.60 -29.17 9.01
C ILE A 193 12.70 -30.55 9.71
N VAL A 194 13.71 -30.73 10.56
CA VAL A 194 13.94 -31.99 11.28
C VAL A 194 13.04 -32.13 12.52
N ASN A 195 12.66 -31.01 13.16
CA ASN A 195 11.92 -30.99 14.42
C ASN A 195 10.57 -30.26 14.26
N LYS A 196 9.49 -31.03 14.07
CA LYS A 196 8.11 -30.50 13.88
C LYS A 196 7.60 -29.55 14.99
N ASP A 197 8.25 -29.52 16.16
CA ASP A 197 7.72 -28.84 17.36
C ASP A 197 8.41 -27.53 17.72
N ASN A 198 9.23 -26.94 16.85
CA ASN A 198 10.04 -25.74 17.16
C ASN A 198 10.82 -25.83 18.49
N THR A 199 11.12 -27.03 18.94
CA THR A 199 11.92 -27.30 20.16
C THR A 199 13.18 -28.07 19.81
N TYR A 200 14.31 -27.63 20.34
CA TYR A 200 15.56 -28.40 20.30
C TYR A 200 15.95 -28.74 21.74
N ASN A 201 16.07 -30.04 22.05
CA ASN A 201 16.34 -30.54 23.40
C ASN A 201 15.34 -30.04 24.46
N GLY A 202 14.02 -29.93 24.10
CA GLY A 202 12.98 -29.49 25.02
C GLY A 202 12.96 -27.98 25.33
N ARG A 203 13.77 -27.18 24.62
CA ARG A 203 13.76 -25.70 24.72
C ARG A 203 13.19 -25.10 23.44
N SER A 204 12.32 -24.09 23.59
CA SER A 204 11.84 -23.29 22.47
C SER A 204 13.01 -22.63 21.73
N ILE A 205 13.09 -22.84 20.42
CA ILE A 205 14.12 -22.21 19.59
C ILE A 205 13.60 -20.82 19.20
N GLN A 206 14.41 -19.80 19.44
CA GLN A 206 14.09 -18.45 19.05
C GLN A 206 14.20 -18.29 17.53
N ILE A 207 13.08 -17.93 16.89
CA ILE A 207 13.01 -17.75 15.43
C ILE A 207 13.64 -16.41 15.07
N PRO A 208 14.68 -16.36 14.19
CA PRO A 208 15.25 -15.11 13.72
C PRO A 208 14.20 -14.16 13.14
N GLY A 209 14.12 -12.93 13.68
CA GLY A 209 13.24 -11.89 13.15
C GLY A 209 11.73 -12.19 13.24
N ALA A 210 11.30 -13.11 14.12
CA ALA A 210 9.93 -13.59 14.21
C ALA A 210 8.88 -12.47 14.14
N ASP A 211 7.93 -12.59 13.22
CA ASP A 211 6.84 -11.63 13.01
C ASP A 211 5.55 -12.12 13.67
N ASN A 212 5.30 -11.65 14.88
CA ASN A 212 4.12 -12.04 15.66
C ASN A 212 2.82 -11.46 15.11
N THR A 213 2.88 -10.34 14.39
CA THR A 213 1.71 -9.66 13.83
C THR A 213 1.40 -10.11 12.41
N GLN A 214 2.37 -10.73 11.76
CA GLN A 214 2.33 -11.11 10.34
C GLN A 214 2.23 -9.90 9.37
N HIS A 215 2.36 -8.66 9.87
CA HIS A 215 2.27 -7.48 9.02
C HIS A 215 3.47 -7.38 8.08
N GLY A 216 4.70 -7.41 8.60
CA GLY A 216 5.93 -7.34 7.81
C GLY A 216 6.08 -8.51 6.85
N THR A 217 5.68 -9.71 7.27
CA THR A 217 5.64 -10.91 6.42
C THR A 217 4.72 -10.72 5.22
N ASN A 218 3.50 -10.22 5.45
CA ASN A 218 2.53 -9.96 4.38
C ASN A 218 3.05 -8.89 3.39
N VAL A 219 3.65 -7.83 3.91
CA VAL A 219 4.32 -6.79 3.11
C VAL A 219 5.44 -7.37 2.27
N ALA A 220 6.32 -8.19 2.86
CA ALA A 220 7.41 -8.85 2.16
C ALA A 220 6.92 -9.81 1.06
N VAL A 221 5.84 -10.57 1.32
CA VAL A 221 5.23 -11.46 0.31
C VAL A 221 4.77 -10.66 -0.91
N ILE A 222 4.09 -9.53 -0.73
CA ILE A 222 3.64 -8.69 -1.85
C ILE A 222 4.84 -8.14 -2.64
N ALA A 223 5.85 -7.60 -1.96
CA ALA A 223 6.99 -6.97 -2.61
C ALA A 223 7.87 -7.98 -3.36
N CYS A 224 8.27 -9.06 -2.66
CA CYS A 224 9.34 -9.94 -3.11
C CYS A 224 9.15 -11.43 -2.77
N GLY A 225 7.98 -11.87 -2.29
CA GLY A 225 7.65 -13.29 -2.18
C GLY A 225 7.70 -13.99 -3.56
N ARG A 226 7.76 -15.31 -3.61
CA ARG A 226 7.66 -16.08 -4.87
C ARG A 226 6.38 -15.73 -5.65
N SER A 227 5.30 -15.47 -4.95
CA SER A 227 4.04 -14.96 -5.50
C SER A 227 4.03 -13.44 -5.69
N GLY A 228 5.00 -12.70 -5.13
CA GLY A 228 5.09 -11.24 -5.13
C GLY A 228 5.53 -10.61 -6.46
N VAL A 229 5.83 -9.31 -6.46
CA VAL A 229 6.21 -8.54 -7.65
C VAL A 229 7.65 -8.86 -8.08
N ALA A 230 8.64 -8.69 -7.20
CA ALA A 230 10.07 -8.91 -7.46
C ALA A 230 10.51 -10.28 -6.91
N TYR A 231 9.98 -11.35 -7.47
CA TYR A 231 10.00 -12.71 -6.93
C TYR A 231 11.37 -13.42 -6.90
N GLU A 232 12.40 -12.87 -7.53
CA GLU A 232 13.80 -13.34 -7.45
C GLU A 232 14.73 -12.31 -6.80
N ALA A 233 14.20 -11.22 -6.21
CA ALA A 233 15.01 -10.28 -5.47
C ALA A 233 15.62 -10.94 -4.21
N ASP A 234 16.82 -10.49 -3.86
CA ASP A 234 17.40 -10.77 -2.54
C ASP A 234 16.65 -9.94 -1.48
N ILE A 235 16.61 -10.41 -0.23
CA ILE A 235 15.80 -9.81 0.81
C ILE A 235 16.68 -9.38 1.99
N ILE A 236 16.47 -8.17 2.50
CA ILE A 236 16.92 -7.74 3.82
C ILE A 236 15.68 -7.39 4.64
N ALA A 237 15.56 -7.93 5.85
CA ALA A 237 14.47 -7.60 6.75
C ALA A 237 15.00 -6.89 8.00
N VAL A 238 14.32 -5.81 8.40
CA VAL A 238 14.57 -5.18 9.70
C VAL A 238 13.29 -5.27 10.52
N LYS A 239 13.40 -5.99 11.63
CA LYS A 239 12.36 -6.02 12.65
C LYS A 239 12.54 -4.83 13.58
N MET A 240 11.59 -3.90 13.51
CA MET A 240 11.63 -2.66 14.27
C MET A 240 11.59 -2.91 15.78
N GLY A 241 12.45 -2.20 16.50
CA GLY A 241 12.48 -2.23 17.95
C GLY A 241 11.35 -1.41 18.57
N TYR A 242 10.82 -1.89 19.70
CA TYR A 242 9.85 -1.15 20.51
C TYR A 242 10.55 -0.31 21.58
N SER A 243 9.92 0.77 22.03
CA SER A 243 10.41 1.52 23.18
C SER A 243 10.23 0.74 24.49
N TYR A 244 10.92 1.17 25.55
CA TYR A 244 11.00 0.50 26.86
C TYR A 244 9.64 0.13 27.50
N ASN A 245 8.54 0.75 27.06
CA ASN A 245 7.20 0.55 27.62
C ASN A 245 6.25 -0.20 26.67
N ASN A 246 6.76 -1.07 25.79
CA ASN A 246 5.97 -1.83 24.79
C ASN A 246 5.09 -0.96 23.86
N GLN A 247 5.49 0.28 23.63
CA GLN A 247 4.82 1.20 22.72
C GLN A 247 5.48 1.14 21.32
N PHE A 248 4.95 1.92 20.40
CA PHE A 248 5.38 1.97 19.00
C PHE A 248 6.89 2.24 18.81
N PRO A 249 7.51 1.79 17.69
CA PRO A 249 8.87 2.13 17.33
C PRO A 249 9.11 3.64 17.29
N ARG A 250 10.35 4.06 17.46
CA ARG A 250 10.75 5.47 17.42
C ARG A 250 11.33 5.84 16.06
N THR A 251 11.32 7.15 15.76
CA THR A 251 12.00 7.70 14.59
C THR A 251 13.49 7.37 14.54
N THR A 252 14.16 7.33 15.71
CA THR A 252 15.56 6.88 15.84
C THR A 252 15.76 5.43 15.42
N SER A 253 14.83 4.54 15.77
CA SER A 253 14.87 3.15 15.35
C SER A 253 14.71 3.02 13.84
N LEU A 254 13.86 3.88 13.23
CA LEU A 254 13.69 3.91 11.77
C LEU A 254 14.95 4.44 11.06
N MET A 255 15.60 5.48 11.60
CA MET A 255 16.87 5.99 11.04
C MET A 255 17.97 4.92 11.11
N ASP A 256 18.10 4.22 12.24
CA ASP A 256 19.04 3.11 12.41
C ASP A 256 18.75 1.94 11.44
N ALA A 257 17.48 1.61 11.24
CA ALA A 257 17.06 0.59 10.29
C ALA A 257 17.44 0.95 8.84
N ILE A 258 17.22 2.21 8.43
CA ILE A 258 17.60 2.70 7.10
C ILE A 258 19.12 2.66 6.93
N ASP A 259 19.88 3.15 7.92
CA ASP A 259 21.35 3.13 7.90
C ASP A 259 21.88 1.71 7.74
N TYR A 260 21.35 0.77 8.53
CA TYR A 260 21.69 -0.64 8.44
C TYR A 260 21.47 -1.21 7.03
N VAL A 261 20.29 -0.99 6.47
CA VAL A 261 19.95 -1.48 5.12
C VAL A 261 20.89 -0.93 4.06
N ILE A 262 21.21 0.37 4.12
CA ILE A 262 22.11 1.00 3.14
C ILE A 262 23.53 0.47 3.27
N ARG A 263 24.06 0.30 4.50
CA ARG A 263 25.39 -0.29 4.73
C ARG A 263 25.46 -1.71 4.17
N LYS A 264 24.45 -2.54 4.41
CA LYS A 264 24.39 -3.90 3.84
C LYS A 264 24.27 -3.89 2.32
N ALA A 265 23.48 -2.99 1.74
CA ALA A 265 23.40 -2.86 0.29
C ALA A 265 24.73 -2.44 -0.33
N MET A 266 25.50 -1.56 0.35
CA MET A 266 26.87 -1.20 -0.05
C MET A 266 27.83 -2.39 0.06
N GLU A 267 27.75 -3.17 1.15
CA GLU A 267 28.56 -4.37 1.36
C GLU A 267 28.35 -5.43 0.26
N TYR A 268 27.09 -5.61 -0.16
CA TYR A 268 26.73 -6.51 -1.27
C TYR A 268 26.90 -5.88 -2.67
N GLU A 269 27.27 -4.60 -2.77
CA GLU A 269 27.38 -3.83 -4.01
C GLU A 269 26.11 -3.83 -4.88
N LYS A 270 24.92 -4.02 -4.27
CA LYS A 270 23.64 -4.14 -4.95
C LYS A 270 22.75 -2.91 -4.77
N PRO A 271 21.97 -2.54 -5.79
CA PRO A 271 20.91 -1.54 -5.60
C PRO A 271 19.82 -2.08 -4.68
N VAL A 272 19.13 -1.17 -3.95
CA VAL A 272 18.11 -1.56 -2.97
C VAL A 272 16.82 -0.74 -3.10
N ALA A 273 15.69 -1.44 -3.12
CA ALA A 273 14.36 -0.87 -2.97
C ALA A 273 13.88 -1.10 -1.53
N ILE A 274 13.59 -0.02 -0.80
CA ILE A 274 13.24 -0.05 0.63
C ILE A 274 11.75 0.18 0.80
N ASN A 275 11.08 -0.71 1.54
CA ASN A 275 9.69 -0.60 1.93
C ASN A 275 9.58 -0.14 3.38
N ILE A 276 8.83 0.94 3.63
CA ILE A 276 8.50 1.46 4.96
C ILE A 276 7.00 1.62 5.07
N SER A 277 6.41 0.93 6.05
CA SER A 277 4.97 0.92 6.30
C SER A 277 4.62 1.57 7.65
N TYR A 278 5.43 2.50 8.12
CA TYR A 278 5.25 3.28 9.36
C TYR A 278 5.02 4.75 9.06
N GLY A 279 4.21 5.40 9.90
CA GLY A 279 3.98 6.84 9.84
C GLY A 279 3.44 7.42 11.14
N PHE A 280 3.52 8.75 11.28
CA PHE A 280 3.04 9.54 12.43
C PHE A 280 2.65 10.95 12.00
N ASN A 281 2.01 11.71 12.91
CA ASN A 281 1.49 13.05 12.59
C ASN A 281 2.29 14.22 13.22
N TYR A 282 3.47 13.96 13.82
CA TYR A 282 4.24 15.01 14.47
C TYR A 282 5.17 15.72 13.51
N GLY A 283 4.88 16.98 13.17
CA GLY A 283 5.68 17.81 12.30
C GLY A 283 4.84 18.72 11.40
N ASP A 284 5.50 19.46 10.51
CA ASP A 284 4.88 20.43 9.61
C ASP A 284 4.28 19.80 8.34
N HIS A 285 4.43 18.51 8.16
CA HIS A 285 4.02 17.74 6.97
C HIS A 285 4.56 18.28 5.63
N ASP A 286 5.75 18.90 5.69
CA ASP A 286 6.41 19.57 4.56
C ASP A 286 7.79 19.00 4.23
N GLY A 287 8.15 17.86 4.85
CA GLY A 287 9.41 17.19 4.59
C GLY A 287 10.60 17.78 5.35
N ASN A 288 10.37 18.51 6.46
CA ASN A 288 11.41 19.26 7.16
C ASN A 288 11.90 18.63 8.46
N THR A 289 11.29 17.55 8.95
CA THR A 289 11.82 16.85 10.13
C THR A 289 13.21 16.25 9.83
N LEU A 290 14.03 16.04 10.86
CA LEU A 290 15.37 15.46 10.67
C LEU A 290 15.31 14.05 10.07
N LEU A 291 14.28 13.26 10.37
CA LEU A 291 14.07 11.96 9.75
C LEU A 291 13.84 12.09 8.24
N GLU A 292 12.99 13.03 7.82
CA GLU A 292 12.67 13.25 6.41
C GLU A 292 13.88 13.76 5.63
N ARG A 293 14.65 14.66 6.23
CA ARG A 293 15.90 15.16 5.66
C ARG A 293 16.92 14.03 5.52
N TYR A 294 17.04 13.17 6.52
CA TYR A 294 17.90 11.98 6.45
C TYR A 294 17.47 11.05 5.30
N ILE A 295 16.17 10.81 5.13
CA ILE A 295 15.63 10.03 4.00
C ILE A 295 16.00 10.67 2.67
N ASN A 296 15.91 12.00 2.56
CA ASN A 296 16.27 12.74 1.35
C ASN A 296 17.77 12.58 1.03
N ASP A 297 18.64 12.71 2.04
CA ASP A 297 20.08 12.56 1.88
C ASP A 297 20.47 11.13 1.47
N VAL A 298 19.85 10.13 2.09
CA VAL A 298 20.04 8.71 1.75
C VAL A 298 19.59 8.42 0.31
N ALA A 299 18.42 8.91 -0.08
CA ALA A 299 17.88 8.70 -1.43
C ALA A 299 18.76 9.34 -2.52
N ALA A 300 19.46 10.42 -2.19
CA ALA A 300 20.41 11.07 -3.10
C ALA A 300 21.80 10.42 -3.09
N GLY A 301 22.20 9.77 -1.98
CA GLY A 301 23.56 9.32 -1.72
C GLY A 301 23.90 7.92 -2.22
N TYR A 302 22.93 7.05 -2.45
CA TYR A 302 23.17 5.66 -2.86
C TYR A 302 22.17 5.18 -3.92
N LYS A 303 22.45 4.04 -4.55
CA LYS A 303 21.56 3.38 -5.54
C LYS A 303 20.34 2.79 -4.85
N CYS A 304 19.51 3.64 -4.25
CA CYS A 304 18.31 3.21 -3.52
C CYS A 304 17.06 3.94 -4.00
N SER A 305 15.90 3.36 -3.70
CA SER A 305 14.59 4.01 -3.78
C SER A 305 13.79 3.64 -2.55
N ILE A 306 13.28 4.63 -1.85
CA ILE A 306 12.56 4.48 -0.58
C ILE A 306 11.08 4.69 -0.84
N CYS A 307 10.27 3.65 -0.64
CA CYS A 307 8.82 3.67 -0.82
C CYS A 307 8.14 3.71 0.55
N ILE A 308 7.24 4.66 0.76
CA ILE A 308 6.59 4.89 2.06
C ILE A 308 5.08 5.03 1.87
N GLY A 309 4.29 4.41 2.75
CA GLY A 309 2.84 4.55 2.74
C GLY A 309 2.37 5.96 3.11
N SER A 310 1.38 6.49 2.38
CA SER A 310 0.82 7.81 2.65
C SER A 310 0.08 7.93 3.99
N GLY A 311 -0.11 6.80 4.70
CA GLY A 311 -0.87 6.75 5.95
C GLY A 311 -2.35 6.44 5.73
N ASN A 312 -3.04 6.17 6.84
CA ASN A 312 -4.45 5.77 6.85
C ASN A 312 -5.33 6.77 7.63
N GLU A 313 -4.98 8.05 7.60
CA GLU A 313 -5.51 9.08 8.48
C GLU A 313 -6.56 10.02 7.82
N ALA A 314 -6.79 9.92 6.50
CA ALA A 314 -7.64 10.86 5.77
C ALA A 314 -9.12 10.85 6.21
N ASP A 315 -9.59 9.75 6.79
CA ASP A 315 -10.96 9.59 7.31
C ASP A 315 -11.03 9.53 8.85
N LYS A 316 -9.95 9.87 9.56
CA LYS A 316 -9.81 9.66 11.02
C LYS A 316 -10.05 10.90 11.89
N ALA A 317 -10.44 12.00 11.31
CA ALA A 317 -10.70 13.25 12.04
C ALA A 317 -9.50 13.80 12.86
N VAL A 318 -8.27 13.56 12.39
CA VAL A 318 -7.02 13.98 13.08
C VAL A 318 -6.38 15.23 12.52
N HIS A 319 -6.97 15.82 11.48
CA HIS A 319 -6.46 17.06 10.86
C HIS A 319 -7.56 18.10 10.67
N TYR A 320 -7.20 19.36 10.92
CA TYR A 320 -7.97 20.55 10.60
C TYR A 320 -7.07 21.61 9.99
N GLY A 321 -7.50 22.23 8.90
CA GLY A 321 -6.78 23.34 8.27
C GLY A 321 -7.74 24.40 7.78
N ASN A 322 -7.32 25.67 7.81
CA ASN A 322 -8.12 26.78 7.33
C ASN A 322 -7.24 27.98 6.91
N ILE A 323 -7.88 28.97 6.32
CA ILE A 323 -7.29 30.29 6.01
C ILE A 323 -8.16 31.37 6.62
N ILE A 324 -7.58 32.22 7.47
CA ILE A 324 -8.28 33.39 8.02
C ILE A 324 -7.59 34.70 7.61
N LYS A 325 -8.39 35.76 7.57
CA LYS A 325 -7.91 37.12 7.30
C LYS A 325 -7.71 37.89 8.61
N GLN A 326 -7.00 38.99 8.54
CA GLN A 326 -6.86 39.90 9.67
C GLN A 326 -8.23 40.33 10.20
N GLY A 327 -8.42 40.28 11.51
CA GLY A 327 -9.66 40.61 12.20
C GLY A 327 -10.71 39.47 12.21
N GLN A 328 -10.47 38.34 11.54
CA GLN A 328 -11.36 37.19 11.58
C GLN A 328 -11.04 36.27 12.77
N THR A 329 -12.06 35.56 13.22
CA THR A 329 -11.94 34.52 14.23
C THR A 329 -12.40 33.19 13.65
N ASP A 330 -11.65 32.12 13.93
CA ASP A 330 -12.07 30.74 13.71
C ASP A 330 -12.14 29.99 15.04
N THR A 331 -13.09 29.05 15.14
CA THR A 331 -13.27 28.21 16.33
C THR A 331 -13.26 26.76 15.93
N VAL A 332 -12.19 26.07 16.31
CA VAL A 332 -11.96 24.67 16.01
C VAL A 332 -12.39 23.82 17.20
N GLU A 333 -13.31 22.90 16.99
CA GLU A 333 -13.86 22.03 18.02
C GLU A 333 -13.23 20.64 17.94
N ILE A 334 -12.78 20.14 19.11
CA ILE A 334 -12.22 18.82 19.31
C ILE A 334 -13.11 18.06 20.27
N SER A 335 -13.66 16.94 19.83
CA SER A 335 -14.33 15.98 20.70
C SER A 335 -13.27 15.17 21.42
N VAL A 336 -13.32 15.14 22.75
CA VAL A 336 -12.48 14.29 23.59
C VAL A 336 -13.38 13.26 24.25
N SER A 337 -13.12 11.99 24.00
CA SER A 337 -13.90 10.88 24.55
C SER A 337 -13.54 10.60 26.00
N GLU A 338 -14.36 9.79 26.67
CA GLU A 338 -14.03 9.25 27.99
C GLU A 338 -12.77 8.36 27.92
N TYR A 339 -12.04 8.30 29.04
CA TYR A 339 -10.84 7.46 29.19
C TYR A 339 -9.64 7.87 28.31
N GLU A 340 -9.58 9.10 27.81
CA GLU A 340 -8.42 9.61 27.09
C GLU A 340 -7.30 9.97 28.06
N HIS A 341 -6.08 9.41 27.83
CA HIS A 341 -4.95 9.64 28.74
C HIS A 341 -4.21 10.94 28.46
N SER A 342 -3.93 11.22 27.20
CA SER A 342 -3.26 12.46 26.82
C SER A 342 -3.51 12.78 25.36
N ILE A 343 -3.52 14.06 25.02
CA ILE A 343 -3.62 14.52 23.65
C ILE A 343 -2.57 15.59 23.40
N ASP A 344 -1.80 15.39 22.33
CA ASP A 344 -0.91 16.40 21.79
C ASP A 344 -1.59 17.10 20.61
N ILE A 345 -1.58 18.41 20.61
CA ILE A 345 -2.14 19.23 19.54
C ILE A 345 -1.01 20.07 18.97
N GLN A 346 -0.75 19.97 17.69
CA GLN A 346 0.24 20.77 17.00
C GLN A 346 -0.45 21.71 16.02
N ILE A 347 -0.20 23.01 16.17
CA ILE A 347 -0.66 24.05 15.26
C ILE A 347 0.56 24.57 14.52
N TRP A 348 0.53 24.49 13.19
CA TRP A 348 1.59 24.98 12.32
C TRP A 348 1.09 26.13 11.44
N LYS A 349 1.82 27.24 11.42
CA LYS A 349 1.50 28.44 10.67
C LYS A 349 2.76 29.13 10.18
N TYR A 350 2.65 30.02 9.19
CA TYR A 350 3.78 30.85 8.81
C TYR A 350 4.23 31.77 9.97
N TYR A 351 5.52 31.91 10.16
CA TYR A 351 6.09 32.68 11.26
C TYR A 351 5.66 34.17 11.28
N TRP A 352 5.53 34.75 10.10
CA TRP A 352 5.16 36.17 9.96
C TRP A 352 3.67 36.48 10.15
N ASP A 353 2.80 35.47 10.23
CA ASP A 353 1.40 35.65 10.59
C ASP A 353 1.24 35.64 12.13
N VAL A 354 0.61 36.65 12.69
CA VAL A 354 0.39 36.79 14.13
C VAL A 354 -1.05 36.43 14.45
N TYR A 355 -1.20 35.40 15.25
CA TYR A 355 -2.49 34.94 15.78
C TYR A 355 -2.55 35.08 17.28
N ARG A 356 -3.72 35.46 17.80
CA ARG A 356 -4.08 35.21 19.19
C ARG A 356 -4.85 33.90 19.27
N ILE A 357 -4.32 32.97 20.07
CA ILE A 357 -4.87 31.63 20.20
C ILE A 357 -5.28 31.40 21.65
N MET A 358 -6.53 30.98 21.83
CA MET A 358 -7.09 30.63 23.11
C MET A 358 -7.54 29.19 23.13
N LEU A 359 -7.30 28.48 24.23
CA LEU A 359 -7.86 27.15 24.48
C LEU A 359 -9.03 27.29 25.45
N ALA A 360 -10.18 26.73 25.12
CA ALA A 360 -11.35 26.66 25.98
C ALA A 360 -11.67 25.20 26.33
N GLY A 361 -11.90 24.96 27.63
CA GLY A 361 -12.35 23.66 28.12
C GLY A 361 -13.85 23.42 27.90
N PRO A 362 -14.34 22.22 28.21
CA PRO A 362 -15.77 21.87 28.11
C PRO A 362 -16.68 22.73 29.04
N ASP A 363 -16.12 23.30 30.11
CA ASP A 363 -16.81 24.21 31.00
C ASP A 363 -16.86 25.68 30.50
N GLY A 364 -16.21 25.96 29.38
CA GLY A 364 -16.13 27.29 28.78
C GLY A 364 -15.01 28.18 29.34
N VAL A 365 -14.22 27.71 30.30
CA VAL A 365 -13.03 28.43 30.81
C VAL A 365 -12.00 28.53 29.70
N GLN A 366 -11.46 29.73 29.47
CA GLN A 366 -10.54 30.02 28.37
C GLN A 366 -9.17 30.48 28.89
N PHE A 367 -8.12 30.01 28.22
CA PHE A 367 -6.75 30.43 28.45
C PHE A 367 -6.10 30.93 27.17
N ASN A 368 -5.37 32.06 27.25
CA ASN A 368 -4.61 32.59 26.14
C ASN A 368 -3.27 31.86 26.03
N ILE A 369 -3.10 31.09 24.91
CA ILE A 369 -1.89 30.32 24.62
C ILE A 369 -0.75 31.21 24.17
N THR A 370 -1.03 32.29 23.42
CA THR A 370 -0.03 33.16 22.78
C THR A 370 0.32 34.38 23.59
N GLY A 371 -0.29 34.58 24.76
CA GLY A 371 -0.20 35.85 25.52
C GLY A 371 0.90 35.94 26.54
N GLN A 372 1.55 34.86 26.93
CA GLN A 372 2.51 34.88 28.05
C GLN A 372 3.62 33.84 27.84
N GLY A 373 4.84 34.31 27.59
CA GLY A 373 6.04 33.47 27.58
C GLY A 373 6.03 32.32 26.57
N TYR A 374 7.17 31.65 26.43
CA TYR A 374 7.30 30.53 25.48
C TYR A 374 6.65 29.25 25.98
N ILE A 375 6.68 28.96 27.27
CA ILE A 375 6.07 27.78 27.89
C ILE A 375 5.12 28.21 28.98
N ASN A 376 3.86 27.80 28.86
CA ASN A 376 2.83 28.07 29.87
C ASN A 376 2.31 26.76 30.46
N ARG A 377 1.90 26.81 31.74
CA ARG A 377 1.26 25.71 32.46
C ARG A 377 0.03 26.23 33.18
N PHE A 378 -1.09 25.58 32.96
CA PHE A 378 -2.36 25.91 33.58
C PHE A 378 -3.24 24.67 33.68
N ARG A 379 -4.40 24.81 34.34
CA ARG A 379 -5.35 23.72 34.53
C ARG A 379 -6.75 24.18 34.17
N ILE A 380 -7.48 23.32 33.44
CA ILE A 380 -8.90 23.45 33.20
C ILE A 380 -9.56 22.15 33.67
N LEU A 381 -10.46 22.26 34.67
CA LEU A 381 -11.07 21.09 35.32
C LEU A 381 -10.01 20.07 35.79
N ASP A 382 -10.18 18.78 35.46
CA ASP A 382 -9.23 17.71 35.78
C ASP A 382 -8.14 17.51 34.72
N THR A 383 -7.84 18.53 33.91
CA THR A 383 -6.83 18.49 32.87
C THR A 383 -5.73 19.51 33.08
N ASP A 384 -4.50 19.05 33.25
CA ASP A 384 -3.29 19.86 33.23
C ASP A 384 -2.87 20.14 31.81
N ILE A 385 -2.51 21.37 31.49
CA ILE A 385 -2.16 21.81 30.16
C ILE A 385 -0.75 22.40 30.14
N ILE A 386 0.05 21.94 29.20
CA ILE A 386 1.34 22.57 28.86
C ILE A 386 1.20 23.11 27.43
N SER A 387 1.50 24.38 27.24
CA SER A 387 1.56 24.98 25.92
C SER A 387 2.93 25.57 25.62
N LEU A 388 3.36 25.45 24.37
CA LEU A 388 4.59 26.03 23.83
C LEU A 388 4.25 26.94 22.64
N LEU A 389 4.77 28.14 22.67
CA LEU A 389 4.89 29.00 21.49
C LEU A 389 6.31 28.86 20.95
N GLY A 390 6.50 28.04 19.92
CA GLY A 390 7.80 27.72 19.36
C GLY A 390 8.39 28.83 18.50
N GLU A 391 9.65 28.67 18.13
CA GLU A 391 10.33 29.49 17.13
C GLU A 391 10.55 28.66 15.85
N PRO A 392 10.74 29.28 14.67
CA PRO A 392 11.08 28.58 13.46
C PRO A 392 12.36 27.75 13.60
N SER A 393 12.36 26.56 13.02
CA SER A 393 13.58 25.76 12.93
C SER A 393 14.50 26.30 11.80
N PRO A 394 15.80 25.90 11.76
CA PRO A 394 16.68 26.26 10.64
C PRO A 394 16.21 25.69 9.29
N TYR A 395 15.18 24.84 9.28
CA TYR A 395 14.80 24.03 8.12
C TYR A 395 13.45 24.41 7.53
N ASN A 396 12.64 25.23 8.22
CA ASN A 396 11.33 25.66 7.71
C ASN A 396 10.98 27.12 8.10
N LEU A 397 9.94 27.66 7.48
CA LEU A 397 9.42 29.01 7.69
C LEU A 397 8.21 29.03 8.61
N TYR A 398 7.87 27.88 9.19
CA TYR A 398 6.69 27.73 10.04
C TYR A 398 7.04 27.91 11.51
N GLN A 399 6.05 28.33 12.25
CA GLN A 399 6.06 28.36 13.70
C GLN A 399 5.15 27.26 14.23
N GLU A 400 5.69 26.44 15.11
CA GLU A 400 4.91 25.48 15.88
C GLU A 400 4.30 26.10 17.11
N ILE A 401 3.02 25.80 17.36
CA ILE A 401 2.38 26.02 18.64
C ILE A 401 1.92 24.65 19.12
N TYR A 402 2.47 24.21 20.23
CA TYR A 402 2.22 22.91 20.79
C TYR A 402 1.37 23.02 22.06
N ILE A 403 0.36 22.16 22.18
CA ILE A 403 -0.51 22.08 23.36
C ILE A 403 -0.60 20.60 23.75
N ASN A 404 -0.24 20.30 24.98
CA ASN A 404 -0.36 18.97 25.54
C ASN A 404 -1.39 18.98 26.65
N LEU A 405 -2.42 18.16 26.53
CA LEU A 405 -3.44 17.90 27.54
C LEU A 405 -3.06 16.64 28.31
N GLN A 406 -2.95 16.73 29.61
CA GLN A 406 -2.58 15.65 30.52
C GLN A 406 -3.64 15.49 31.62
N PRO A 407 -3.87 14.29 32.15
CA PRO A 407 -4.76 14.08 33.25
C PRO A 407 -4.13 14.62 34.56
N SER A 408 -4.89 15.34 35.35
CA SER A 408 -4.49 15.65 36.74
C SER A 408 -4.84 14.51 37.70
N LYS A 409 -5.65 13.54 37.23
CA LYS A 409 -6.02 12.30 37.91
C LYS A 409 -5.80 11.12 36.94
N ASP A 410 -6.83 10.37 36.61
CA ASP A 410 -6.72 9.17 35.75
C ASP A 410 -6.82 9.49 34.26
N TYR A 411 -7.71 10.42 33.86
CA TYR A 411 -8.01 10.78 32.47
C TYR A 411 -8.21 12.28 32.33
N ILE A 412 -7.99 12.79 31.09
CA ILE A 412 -8.31 14.18 30.75
C ILE A 412 -9.83 14.38 30.73
N THR A 413 -10.27 15.61 30.99
CA THR A 413 -11.70 15.94 31.01
C THR A 413 -12.33 15.70 29.67
N PRO A 414 -13.34 14.79 29.55
CA PRO A 414 -14.04 14.54 28.27
C PRO A 414 -14.98 15.71 27.93
N GLY A 415 -15.35 15.79 26.63
CA GLY A 415 -16.25 16.80 26.12
C GLY A 415 -15.69 17.58 24.94
N ILE A 416 -16.30 18.72 24.63
CA ILE A 416 -15.88 19.56 23.50
C ILE A 416 -14.88 20.60 23.97
N TRP A 417 -13.64 20.43 23.54
CA TRP A 417 -12.58 21.42 23.68
C TRP A 417 -12.57 22.35 22.46
N LYS A 418 -12.19 23.61 22.64
CA LYS A 418 -12.18 24.59 21.54
C LYS A 418 -10.84 25.30 21.45
N ILE A 419 -10.31 25.40 20.23
CA ILE A 419 -9.20 26.27 19.90
C ILE A 419 -9.78 27.47 19.16
N ILE A 420 -9.65 28.65 19.75
CA ILE A 420 -10.18 29.91 19.19
C ILE A 420 -8.99 30.69 18.65
N ILE A 421 -8.98 30.92 17.34
CA ILE A 421 -7.88 31.53 16.60
C ILE A 421 -8.35 32.86 16.03
N TYR A 422 -7.73 33.97 16.48
CA TYR A 422 -8.00 35.32 15.98
C TYR A 422 -6.79 35.85 15.21
N GLY A 423 -7.01 36.33 13.98
CA GLY A 423 -5.98 36.89 13.11
C GLY A 423 -5.64 38.32 13.49
N GLU A 424 -4.52 38.55 14.18
CA GLU A 424 -4.09 39.90 14.60
C GLU A 424 -3.35 40.66 13.49
N SER A 425 -2.34 40.02 12.86
CA SER A 425 -1.60 40.57 11.74
C SER A 425 -1.34 39.47 10.74
N ILE A 426 -2.07 39.46 9.65
CA ILE A 426 -2.14 38.34 8.72
C ILE A 426 -1.65 38.77 7.34
N ARG A 427 -0.69 38.01 6.79
CA ARG A 427 -0.20 38.14 5.42
C ARG A 427 -0.70 37.01 4.52
N GLN A 428 -0.67 35.77 5.01
CA GLN A 428 -1.15 34.57 4.29
C GLN A 428 -2.36 33.94 4.95
N GLY A 429 -2.33 33.79 6.26
CA GLY A 429 -3.45 33.35 7.06
C GLY A 429 -3.68 31.84 7.08
N VAL A 430 -2.81 31.05 6.44
CA VAL A 430 -2.90 29.58 6.43
C VAL A 430 -2.40 29.01 7.74
N TYR A 431 -3.16 28.09 8.31
CA TYR A 431 -2.71 27.28 9.44
C TYR A 431 -3.30 25.88 9.35
N ASN A 432 -2.59 24.93 9.94
CA ASN A 432 -2.99 23.53 10.03
C ASN A 432 -2.86 23.07 11.48
N ILE A 433 -3.72 22.16 11.90
CA ILE A 433 -3.73 21.57 13.24
C ILE A 433 -3.79 20.05 13.10
N TRP A 434 -2.84 19.36 13.73
CA TRP A 434 -2.82 17.90 13.78
C TRP A 434 -2.99 17.40 15.21
N LEU A 435 -3.76 16.34 15.35
CA LEU A 435 -3.80 15.48 16.52
C LEU A 435 -2.82 14.31 16.31
N PRO A 436 -2.49 13.54 17.36
CA PRO A 436 -1.75 12.30 17.23
C PRO A 436 -2.38 11.35 16.21
N SER A 437 -1.62 10.33 15.76
CA SER A 437 -2.18 9.27 14.92
C SER A 437 -3.42 8.66 15.59
N SER A 438 -4.42 8.37 14.77
CA SER A 438 -5.70 7.79 15.24
C SER A 438 -5.52 6.49 16.03
N GLN A 439 -4.40 5.78 15.85
CA GLN A 439 -4.06 4.57 16.60
C GLN A 439 -3.72 4.82 18.07
N SER A 440 -3.35 6.04 18.43
CA SER A 440 -3.05 6.45 19.81
C SER A 440 -4.20 7.20 20.49
N LEU A 441 -5.30 7.41 19.81
CA LEU A 441 -6.50 8.07 20.31
C LEU A 441 -7.66 7.09 20.48
N ASN A 442 -8.56 7.39 21.40
CA ASN A 442 -9.83 6.68 21.50
C ASN A 442 -10.74 7.01 20.32
N THR A 443 -11.57 6.07 19.88
CA THR A 443 -12.32 6.13 18.63
C THR A 443 -13.20 7.37 18.44
N ALA A 444 -13.67 7.99 19.53
CA ALA A 444 -14.53 9.18 19.47
C ALA A 444 -13.76 10.49 19.71
N THR A 445 -12.44 10.42 19.83
CA THR A 445 -11.57 11.60 19.94
C THR A 445 -11.15 12.07 18.55
N GLY A 446 -11.36 13.36 18.27
CA GLY A 446 -11.01 13.95 16.98
C GLY A 446 -11.66 15.30 16.72
N PHE A 447 -11.34 15.93 15.61
CA PHE A 447 -11.98 17.18 15.18
C PHE A 447 -13.45 16.95 14.84
N VAL A 448 -14.33 17.84 15.29
CA VAL A 448 -15.77 17.80 14.96
C VAL A 448 -16.01 18.09 13.47
N LYS A 449 -15.14 18.91 12.88
CA LYS A 449 -15.17 19.25 11.44
C LYS A 449 -13.79 19.01 10.82
N PRO A 450 -13.37 17.76 10.62
CA PRO A 450 -12.05 17.45 10.10
C PRO A 450 -11.89 17.84 8.62
N VAL A 451 -10.64 18.09 8.22
CA VAL A 451 -10.25 18.31 6.84
C VAL A 451 -9.43 17.10 6.36
N PRO A 452 -9.84 16.39 5.29
CA PRO A 452 -9.19 15.16 4.85
C PRO A 452 -7.90 15.38 4.05
N TYR A 453 -7.53 16.61 3.74
CA TYR A 453 -6.27 16.98 3.10
C TYR A 453 -5.16 17.18 4.15
N ASP A 454 -3.91 17.26 3.71
CA ASP A 454 -2.72 17.35 4.58
C ASP A 454 -2.65 16.21 5.63
N THR A 455 -3.12 15.02 5.23
CA THR A 455 -3.19 13.81 6.06
C THR A 455 -2.18 12.74 5.65
N ILE A 456 -1.22 13.09 4.78
CA ILE A 456 -0.07 12.21 4.55
C ILE A 456 0.79 12.19 5.79
N THR A 457 1.01 11.01 6.33
CA THR A 457 1.81 10.83 7.54
C THR A 457 3.31 11.03 7.27
N ILE A 458 4.02 11.54 8.24
CA ILE A 458 5.49 11.61 8.23
C ILE A 458 6.04 10.18 8.46
N PRO A 459 7.04 9.71 7.68
CA PRO A 459 7.89 10.47 6.78
C PRO A 459 7.53 10.39 5.28
N ALA A 460 6.31 10.03 4.91
CA ALA A 460 5.91 9.97 3.51
C ALA A 460 5.85 11.34 2.82
N THR A 461 5.91 12.42 3.58
CA THR A 461 6.04 13.80 3.13
C THR A 461 7.47 14.17 2.70
N ALA A 462 8.48 13.35 3.00
CA ALA A 462 9.86 13.54 2.50
C ALA A 462 9.89 13.61 0.97
N THR A 463 10.69 14.54 0.43
CA THR A 463 10.78 14.74 -1.02
C THR A 463 11.51 13.61 -1.74
N GLY A 464 12.53 13.01 -1.12
CA GLY A 464 13.34 11.92 -1.68
C GLY A 464 12.67 10.55 -1.70
N CYS A 465 11.55 10.35 -0.98
CA CYS A 465 10.81 9.09 -1.00
C CYS A 465 9.73 9.06 -2.10
N ILE A 466 9.26 7.87 -2.40
CA ILE A 466 8.05 7.62 -3.19
C ILE A 466 6.90 7.40 -2.22
N SER A 467 6.01 8.38 -2.10
CA SER A 467 4.81 8.31 -1.26
C SER A 467 3.69 7.57 -1.98
N VAL A 468 3.15 6.54 -1.34
CA VAL A 468 2.21 5.60 -1.96
C VAL A 468 0.86 5.64 -1.28
N GLY A 469 -0.17 6.07 -2.01
CA GLY A 469 -1.55 5.96 -1.59
C GLY A 469 -2.21 4.65 -2.02
N ALA A 470 -3.43 4.42 -1.53
CA ALA A 470 -4.16 3.17 -1.76
C ALA A 470 -5.42 3.36 -2.59
N TYR A 471 -5.74 2.36 -3.44
CA TYR A 471 -7.03 2.24 -4.12
C TYR A 471 -7.52 0.78 -4.11
N ASN A 472 -8.82 0.60 -4.34
CA ASN A 472 -9.42 -0.71 -4.49
C ASN A 472 -9.29 -1.20 -5.94
N SER A 473 -8.49 -2.24 -6.19
CA SER A 473 -8.24 -2.77 -7.54
C SER A 473 -9.45 -3.46 -8.18
N TYR A 474 -10.50 -3.76 -7.42
CA TYR A 474 -11.74 -4.37 -7.93
C TYR A 474 -12.70 -3.33 -8.49
N THR A 475 -12.89 -2.23 -7.75
CA THR A 475 -13.84 -1.17 -8.07
C THR A 475 -13.19 -0.01 -8.82
N GLY A 476 -11.87 0.13 -8.74
CA GLY A 476 -11.14 1.31 -9.18
C GLY A 476 -11.31 2.50 -8.23
N ALA A 477 -12.02 2.36 -7.10
CA ALA A 477 -12.27 3.45 -6.18
C ALA A 477 -11.02 3.80 -5.35
N TYR A 478 -10.79 5.08 -5.12
CA TYR A 478 -9.82 5.57 -4.15
C TYR A 478 -10.18 5.09 -2.73
N ALA A 479 -9.19 4.73 -1.93
CA ALA A 479 -9.44 4.31 -0.54
C ALA A 479 -9.62 5.54 0.37
N ALA A 480 -10.78 5.67 1.01
CA ALA A 480 -11.13 6.86 1.81
C ALA A 480 -10.11 7.19 2.91
N PHE A 481 -9.53 6.17 3.52
CA PHE A 481 -8.51 6.31 4.57
C PHE A 481 -7.15 6.79 4.05
N SER A 482 -6.85 6.61 2.76
CA SER A 482 -5.53 6.90 2.19
C SER A 482 -5.17 8.37 2.36
N GLY A 483 -3.97 8.63 2.92
CA GLY A 483 -3.49 9.98 3.17
C GLY A 483 -3.49 10.85 1.91
N ARG A 484 -3.96 12.07 2.03
CA ARG A 484 -4.05 13.07 0.96
C ARG A 484 -3.04 14.17 1.18
N GLY A 485 -2.48 14.64 0.09
CA GLY A 485 -1.53 15.76 0.10
C GLY A 485 -2.18 17.09 0.39
N LYS A 486 -1.42 18.16 0.21
CA LYS A 486 -1.82 19.53 0.51
C LYS A 486 -3.08 19.88 -0.24
N GLY A 487 -4.05 20.42 0.48
CA GLY A 487 -5.21 21.08 -0.11
C GLY A 487 -4.74 22.26 -0.99
N ILE A 488 -5.39 22.47 -2.12
CA ILE A 488 -5.12 23.66 -2.94
C ILE A 488 -5.72 24.87 -2.21
N TRP A 489 -4.94 25.49 -1.34
CA TRP A 489 -5.31 26.73 -0.67
C TRP A 489 -5.14 27.88 -1.66
N ASN A 490 -6.09 28.03 -2.60
CA ASN A 490 -6.13 29.20 -3.44
C ASN A 490 -6.86 30.32 -2.71
N LYS A 491 -6.29 31.54 -2.69
CA LYS A 491 -6.87 32.73 -2.01
C LYS A 491 -8.31 33.08 -2.43
N ASP A 492 -8.79 32.50 -3.53
CA ASP A 492 -10.11 32.77 -4.11
C ASP A 492 -11.12 31.63 -3.97
N ILE A 493 -10.75 30.52 -3.36
CA ILE A 493 -11.66 29.38 -3.13
C ILE A 493 -11.81 29.19 -1.63
N SER A 494 -12.87 29.80 -1.06
CA SER A 494 -13.32 29.46 0.29
C SER A 494 -13.91 28.06 0.24
N TYR A 495 -13.21 27.05 0.75
CA TYR A 495 -13.79 25.75 1.03
C TYR A 495 -14.68 25.88 2.27
N THR A 496 -15.94 26.23 2.08
CA THR A 496 -16.96 25.99 3.10
C THR A 496 -17.36 24.51 3.03
N TYR A 497 -17.64 23.90 4.18
CA TYR A 497 -18.09 22.50 4.32
C TYR A 497 -19.28 22.15 3.40
N ASP A 498 -20.08 23.15 3.00
CA ASP A 498 -21.22 23.03 2.09
C ASP A 498 -20.82 22.71 0.64
N ASN A 499 -19.58 22.96 0.24
CA ASN A 499 -19.10 22.67 -1.11
C ASN A 499 -18.64 21.21 -1.29
N PHE A 500 -18.46 20.43 -0.21
CA PHE A 500 -18.09 19.02 -0.30
C PHE A 500 -19.18 18.12 -0.91
N ASN A 501 -20.45 18.53 -0.82
CA ASN A 501 -21.57 17.80 -1.42
C ASN A 501 -21.87 18.20 -2.89
N ASN A 502 -21.18 19.20 -3.43
CA ASN A 502 -21.38 19.71 -4.80
C ASN A 502 -20.10 19.69 -5.64
N PHE A 503 -19.35 18.59 -5.62
CA PHE A 503 -18.17 18.39 -6.49
C PHE A 503 -18.47 18.36 -8.00
N ASN A 504 -19.75 18.46 -8.40
CA ASN A 504 -20.14 18.47 -9.81
C ASN A 504 -19.90 19.82 -10.51
N ASN A 505 -19.43 20.86 -9.83
CA ASN A 505 -19.20 22.19 -10.41
C ASN A 505 -17.88 22.84 -9.98
N VAL A 506 -16.77 22.10 -9.92
CA VAL A 506 -15.47 22.78 -10.00
C VAL A 506 -15.24 23.14 -11.46
N ASN A 507 -15.78 24.28 -11.88
CA ASN A 507 -15.28 24.96 -13.06
C ASN A 507 -13.81 25.31 -12.76
N ILE A 508 -12.89 24.51 -13.28
CA ILE A 508 -11.52 24.95 -13.49
C ILE A 508 -11.64 26.13 -14.44
N VAL A 509 -11.65 27.33 -13.89
CA VAL A 509 -11.62 28.56 -14.69
C VAL A 509 -10.27 28.54 -15.39
N ASN A 510 -10.30 28.15 -16.66
CA ASN A 510 -9.23 28.38 -17.59
C ASN A 510 -9.09 29.89 -17.75
N HIS A 511 -8.42 30.56 -16.82
CA HIS A 511 -7.89 31.89 -17.08
C HIS A 511 -6.76 31.74 -18.09
N ARG A 512 -7.13 31.84 -19.37
CA ARG A 512 -6.21 32.20 -20.46
C ARG A 512 -5.83 33.67 -20.31
N ASP A 513 -5.20 34.02 -19.22
CA ASP A 513 -4.41 35.25 -19.16
C ASP A 513 -2.93 34.88 -19.23
N ASN A 514 -2.33 35.22 -20.34
CA ASN A 514 -1.05 34.80 -20.87
C ASN A 514 0.19 35.20 -20.03
N ASN A 515 0.09 35.47 -18.72
CA ASN A 515 1.26 35.82 -17.89
C ASN A 515 1.20 35.31 -16.44
N ALA A 516 0.30 34.45 -16.08
CA ALA A 516 0.33 33.72 -14.80
C ALA A 516 0.14 32.23 -15.06
N ALA A 517 1.02 31.63 -15.87
CA ALA A 517 1.34 30.24 -15.68
C ALA A 517 1.90 30.15 -14.25
N VAL A 518 1.04 29.89 -13.27
CA VAL A 518 1.47 29.36 -11.99
C VAL A 518 2.17 28.07 -12.36
N ASN A 519 3.47 28.15 -12.47
CA ASN A 519 4.35 27.01 -12.49
C ASN A 519 4.06 26.25 -11.20
N TYR A 520 3.10 25.31 -11.20
CA TYR A 520 3.09 24.19 -10.30
C TYR A 520 4.31 23.34 -10.69
N ILE A 521 5.49 23.95 -10.51
CA ILE A 521 6.75 23.26 -10.63
C ILE A 521 6.78 22.31 -9.44
N ASP A 522 6.37 21.10 -9.67
CA ASP A 522 6.94 19.78 -9.37
C ASP A 522 7.58 19.54 -8.00
N ALA A 523 7.58 20.49 -7.09
CA ALA A 523 8.11 20.30 -5.75
C ALA A 523 6.96 20.09 -4.76
N GLY A 524 6.32 18.92 -4.80
CA GLY A 524 5.52 18.55 -3.64
C GLY A 524 4.13 17.97 -3.82
N ILE A 525 3.69 17.58 -5.02
CA ILE A 525 2.43 16.84 -5.10
C ILE A 525 2.64 15.44 -4.50
N LYS A 526 1.94 15.17 -3.43
CA LYS A 526 1.86 13.89 -2.71
C LYS A 526 0.40 13.46 -2.60
N PRO A 527 0.11 12.14 -2.57
CA PRO A 527 1.06 11.05 -2.75
C PRO A 527 1.67 11.08 -4.16
N ASP A 528 2.80 10.39 -4.38
CA ASP A 528 3.40 10.29 -5.71
C ASP A 528 2.54 9.42 -6.64
N ILE A 529 2.03 8.30 -6.11
CA ILE A 529 1.35 7.29 -6.89
C ILE A 529 0.38 6.50 -6.02
N LEU A 530 -0.64 5.91 -6.64
CA LEU A 530 -1.54 4.94 -5.98
C LEU A 530 -1.19 3.52 -6.37
N ALA A 531 -1.34 2.59 -5.42
CA ALA A 531 -1.25 1.16 -5.69
C ALA A 531 -2.42 0.40 -5.03
N PRO A 532 -2.68 -0.86 -5.42
CA PRO A 532 -3.73 -1.66 -4.79
C PRO A 532 -3.48 -1.82 -3.29
N GLY A 533 -4.43 -1.40 -2.45
CA GLY A 533 -4.28 -1.42 -0.99
C GLY A 533 -5.57 -1.78 -0.24
N VAL A 534 -6.60 -2.27 -0.93
CA VAL A 534 -7.88 -2.66 -0.32
C VAL A 534 -8.20 -4.10 -0.68
N ASP A 535 -8.53 -4.91 0.32
CA ASP A 535 -8.88 -6.33 0.20
C ASP A 535 -7.83 -7.16 -0.56
N ILE A 536 -6.56 -6.91 -0.29
CA ILE A 536 -5.45 -7.64 -0.90
C ILE A 536 -5.40 -9.05 -0.29
N LYS A 537 -5.53 -10.06 -1.15
CA LYS A 537 -5.47 -11.46 -0.75
C LYS A 537 -4.04 -11.98 -0.85
N ILE A 538 -3.51 -12.44 0.26
CA ILE A 538 -2.16 -12.95 0.39
C ILE A 538 -2.24 -14.44 0.73
N ARG A 539 -1.50 -15.25 -0.02
CA ARG A 539 -1.33 -16.65 0.30
C ARG A 539 -0.25 -16.80 1.36
N LYS A 540 -0.61 -17.32 2.52
CA LYS A 540 0.35 -17.79 3.51
C LYS A 540 0.62 -19.27 3.23
N GLN A 541 1.85 -19.59 2.89
CA GLN A 541 2.28 -20.96 2.68
C GLN A 541 3.43 -21.27 3.61
N THR A 542 3.16 -22.09 4.61
CA THR A 542 4.17 -22.78 5.41
C THR A 542 4.31 -24.23 4.92
N ALA A 543 5.30 -24.94 5.39
CA ALA A 543 5.47 -26.38 5.08
C ALA A 543 4.25 -27.24 5.46
N TYR A 544 3.33 -26.74 6.30
CA TYR A 544 2.23 -27.49 6.89
C TYR A 544 0.85 -26.96 6.58
N GLU A 545 0.70 -25.67 6.25
CA GLU A 545 -0.58 -25.01 6.04
C GLU A 545 -0.54 -24.04 4.88
N THR A 546 -1.65 -23.96 4.16
CA THR A 546 -1.89 -22.90 3.16
C THR A 546 -3.17 -22.19 3.55
N ASP A 547 -3.07 -20.90 3.83
CA ASP A 547 -4.21 -20.05 4.16
C ASP A 547 -4.22 -18.79 3.28
N ILE A 548 -5.38 -18.16 3.13
CA ILE A 548 -5.53 -16.91 2.39
C ILE A 548 -6.06 -15.85 3.36
N VAL A 549 -5.24 -14.82 3.59
CA VAL A 549 -5.64 -13.68 4.41
C VAL A 549 -5.98 -12.49 3.52
N SER A 550 -6.98 -11.70 3.94
CA SER A 550 -7.34 -10.42 3.32
C SER A 550 -6.80 -9.28 4.16
N VAL A 551 -6.10 -8.34 3.52
CA VAL A 551 -5.49 -7.19 4.21
C VAL A 551 -5.84 -5.88 3.50
N THR A 552 -5.93 -4.79 4.28
CA THR A 552 -6.27 -3.44 3.78
C THR A 552 -5.41 -2.39 4.48
N GLY A 553 -4.91 -1.41 3.73
CA GLY A 553 -4.09 -0.30 4.21
C GLY A 553 -3.10 0.17 3.15
N THR A 554 -2.58 1.39 3.31
CA THR A 554 -1.47 1.90 2.48
C THR A 554 -0.21 1.08 2.67
N SER A 555 -0.03 0.45 3.84
CA SER A 555 1.05 -0.52 4.12
C SER A 555 1.10 -1.67 3.12
N TYR A 556 -0.03 -2.05 2.53
CA TYR A 556 -0.12 -3.12 1.53
C TYR A 556 -0.12 -2.59 0.08
N ALA A 557 -0.28 -1.28 -0.09
CA ALA A 557 -0.08 -0.62 -1.37
C ALA A 557 1.42 -0.40 -1.69
N VAL A 558 2.19 0.01 -0.69
CA VAL A 558 3.63 0.29 -0.81
C VAL A 558 4.43 -0.85 -1.44
N PRO A 559 4.27 -2.11 -1.01
CA PRO A 559 5.10 -3.21 -1.50
C PRO A 559 4.93 -3.49 -3.01
N PHE A 560 3.80 -3.14 -3.62
CA PHE A 560 3.67 -3.19 -5.09
C PHE A 560 4.62 -2.20 -5.77
N VAL A 561 4.76 -1.01 -5.20
CA VAL A 561 5.66 0.04 -5.72
C VAL A 561 7.11 -0.34 -5.44
N THR A 562 7.42 -0.86 -4.27
CA THR A 562 8.76 -1.33 -3.89
C THR A 562 9.22 -2.46 -4.81
N GLY A 563 8.37 -3.45 -5.05
CA GLY A 563 8.66 -4.52 -6.01
C GLY A 563 8.83 -3.97 -7.43
N GLY A 564 7.97 -3.02 -7.85
CA GLY A 564 8.09 -2.31 -9.13
C GLY A 564 9.40 -1.55 -9.27
N ALA A 565 9.82 -0.86 -8.21
CA ALA A 565 11.12 -0.18 -8.16
C ALA A 565 12.28 -1.17 -8.35
N ALA A 566 12.21 -2.34 -7.69
CA ALA A 566 13.23 -3.39 -7.87
C ALA A 566 13.28 -3.91 -9.32
N LEU A 567 12.13 -4.04 -10.01
CA LEU A 567 12.11 -4.42 -11.43
C LEU A 567 12.75 -3.34 -12.33
N LEU A 568 12.46 -2.05 -12.06
CA LEU A 568 13.11 -0.94 -12.80
C LEU A 568 14.62 -0.91 -12.54
N MET A 569 15.06 -1.13 -11.30
CA MET A 569 16.48 -1.22 -10.96
C MET A 569 17.17 -2.40 -11.64
N GLN A 570 16.50 -3.56 -11.72
CA GLN A 570 17.02 -4.70 -12.48
C GLN A 570 17.20 -4.32 -13.95
N TRP A 571 16.16 -3.75 -14.59
CA TRP A 571 16.24 -3.31 -15.98
C TRP A 571 17.37 -2.29 -16.20
N GLY A 572 17.44 -1.28 -15.35
CA GLY A 572 18.39 -0.19 -15.52
C GLY A 572 19.79 -0.56 -15.08
N ILE A 573 19.96 -0.85 -13.78
CA ILE A 573 21.27 -0.98 -13.14
C ILE A 573 21.89 -2.35 -13.43
N VAL A 574 21.15 -3.43 -13.13
CA VAL A 574 21.69 -4.79 -13.20
C VAL A 574 21.94 -5.21 -14.66
N MET A 575 21.01 -4.89 -15.55
CA MET A 575 21.12 -5.20 -16.98
C MET A 575 21.92 -4.16 -17.78
N GLY A 576 22.33 -3.05 -17.13
CA GLY A 576 23.21 -2.03 -17.71
C GLY A 576 22.52 -1.05 -18.66
N ASN A 577 21.18 -1.04 -18.76
CA ASN A 577 20.45 -0.10 -19.64
C ASN A 577 20.53 1.34 -19.12
N ASP A 578 20.52 1.53 -17.80
CA ASP A 578 20.60 2.82 -17.15
C ASP A 578 21.13 2.70 -15.71
N ARG A 579 22.43 2.94 -15.52
CA ARG A 579 23.08 2.83 -14.20
C ARG A 579 22.58 3.81 -13.13
N TYR A 580 21.78 4.80 -13.52
CA TYR A 580 21.20 5.83 -12.63
C TYR A 580 19.70 5.60 -12.39
N MET A 581 19.16 4.40 -12.64
CA MET A 581 17.76 4.06 -12.40
C MET A 581 17.47 3.86 -10.91
N TYR A 582 17.50 4.94 -10.13
CA TYR A 582 17.20 4.99 -8.69
C TYR A 582 16.76 6.40 -8.27
N GLY A 583 16.37 6.59 -7.01
CA GLY A 583 15.99 7.87 -6.41
C GLY A 583 14.95 8.64 -7.24
N GLU A 584 15.17 9.94 -7.43
CA GLU A 584 14.25 10.84 -8.15
C GLU A 584 14.04 10.41 -9.62
N LYS A 585 15.05 9.86 -10.26
CA LYS A 585 14.91 9.39 -11.64
C LYS A 585 13.93 8.23 -11.74
N LEU A 586 14.07 7.22 -10.88
CA LEU A 586 13.15 6.09 -10.84
C LEU A 586 11.72 6.56 -10.49
N LYS A 587 11.58 7.46 -9.52
CA LYS A 587 10.29 8.08 -9.19
C LYS A 587 9.65 8.77 -10.38
N ALA A 588 10.42 9.52 -11.18
CA ALA A 588 9.93 10.15 -12.39
C ALA A 588 9.40 9.13 -13.42
N TYR A 589 10.05 7.98 -13.56
CA TYR A 589 9.57 6.91 -14.44
C TYR A 589 8.28 6.27 -13.94
N LEU A 590 8.15 6.03 -12.63
CA LEU A 590 6.91 5.53 -12.03
C LEU A 590 5.75 6.53 -12.22
N ARG A 591 5.99 7.83 -12.00
CA ARG A 591 5.00 8.90 -12.25
C ARG A 591 4.61 8.97 -13.72
N ARG A 592 5.57 8.87 -14.65
CA ARG A 592 5.31 8.87 -16.09
C ARG A 592 4.46 7.69 -16.54
N GLY A 593 4.71 6.51 -15.99
CA GLY A 593 3.98 5.29 -16.31
C GLY A 593 2.63 5.16 -15.57
N ALA A 594 2.31 6.09 -14.67
CA ALA A 594 1.07 6.05 -13.92
C ALA A 594 -0.14 6.26 -14.84
N ARG A 595 -1.24 5.57 -14.52
CA ARG A 595 -2.50 5.63 -15.28
C ARG A 595 -3.59 6.33 -14.48
N PRO A 596 -4.49 7.10 -15.11
CA PRO A 596 -5.64 7.68 -14.41
C PRO A 596 -6.46 6.61 -13.67
N LEU A 597 -7.08 7.00 -12.55
CA LEU A 597 -7.90 6.08 -11.76
C LEU A 597 -9.23 5.70 -12.43
N GLY A 598 -9.61 6.40 -13.51
CA GLY A 598 -10.83 6.11 -14.30
C GLY A 598 -12.13 6.69 -13.74
N ILE A 599 -12.05 7.51 -12.69
CA ILE A 599 -13.18 8.25 -12.12
C ILE A 599 -13.07 9.70 -12.59
N GLU A 600 -14.13 10.26 -13.20
CA GLU A 600 -14.14 11.63 -13.73
C GLU A 600 -13.69 12.68 -12.71
N MET A 601 -14.07 12.51 -11.43
CA MET A 601 -13.68 13.39 -10.32
C MET A 601 -12.16 13.50 -10.12
N TYR A 602 -11.37 12.49 -10.55
CA TYR A 602 -9.92 12.43 -10.41
C TYR A 602 -9.20 12.35 -11.77
N ALA A 603 -9.87 12.73 -12.85
CA ALA A 603 -9.34 12.61 -14.21
C ALA A 603 -8.13 13.52 -14.47
N ALA A 604 -8.03 14.65 -13.77
CA ALA A 604 -6.89 15.56 -13.87
C ALA A 604 -5.79 15.13 -12.89
N ALA A 605 -4.84 14.36 -13.35
CA ALA A 605 -3.59 14.07 -12.64
C ALA A 605 -2.49 15.02 -13.13
N PRO A 606 -1.53 15.44 -12.27
CA PRO A 606 -1.41 15.10 -10.86
C PRO A 606 -2.34 15.93 -9.95
N ASN A 607 -2.78 15.34 -8.83
CA ASN A 607 -3.59 16.01 -7.82
C ASN A 607 -3.29 15.47 -6.40
N PRO A 608 -3.66 16.18 -5.30
CA PRO A 608 -3.30 15.80 -3.95
C PRO A 608 -4.00 14.54 -3.41
N VAL A 609 -4.93 13.95 -4.14
CA VAL A 609 -5.66 12.73 -3.75
C VAL A 609 -5.04 11.50 -4.41
N THR A 610 -4.82 11.56 -5.72
CA THR A 610 -4.37 10.40 -6.50
C THR A 610 -2.90 10.50 -6.95
N GLY A 611 -2.22 11.60 -6.65
CA GLY A 611 -0.90 11.87 -7.19
C GLY A 611 -0.92 11.86 -8.71
N TYR A 612 0.03 11.17 -9.30
CA TYR A 612 0.13 10.99 -10.76
C TYR A 612 -0.79 9.90 -11.31
N GLY A 613 -1.52 9.18 -10.43
CA GLY A 613 -2.45 8.12 -10.79
C GLY A 613 -2.07 6.76 -10.23
N ARG A 614 -2.68 5.69 -10.74
CA ARG A 614 -2.40 4.31 -10.31
C ARG A 614 -1.14 3.76 -10.97
N LEU A 615 -0.37 3.00 -10.20
CA LEU A 615 0.83 2.31 -10.65
C LEU A 615 0.56 1.43 -11.89
N CYS A 616 1.39 1.59 -12.91
CA CYS A 616 1.57 0.60 -13.98
C CYS A 616 3.07 0.40 -14.24
N ILE A 617 3.61 -0.69 -13.72
CA ILE A 617 5.05 -1.00 -13.79
C ILE A 617 5.50 -1.15 -15.25
N ALA A 618 4.70 -1.80 -16.08
CA ALA A 618 5.05 -2.00 -17.49
C ALA A 618 5.21 -0.67 -18.27
N ASP A 619 4.33 0.31 -18.03
CA ASP A 619 4.40 1.62 -18.68
C ASP A 619 5.53 2.49 -18.07
N SER A 620 6.03 2.14 -16.90
CA SER A 620 7.12 2.85 -16.21
C SER A 620 8.50 2.45 -16.73
N ILE A 621 8.63 1.28 -17.37
CA ILE A 621 9.90 0.85 -17.94
C ILE A 621 10.19 1.68 -19.20
N PRO A 622 11.39 2.30 -19.31
CA PRO A 622 11.76 3.05 -20.50
C PRO A 622 11.80 2.17 -21.76
N VAL A 623 11.29 2.69 -22.87
CA VAL A 623 11.27 2.04 -24.21
C VAL A 623 12.51 2.49 -25.00
#